data_894c41f29d070f1e5e065dd528bed4e7
#
_entry.id   894c41f29d070f1e5e065dd528bed4e7
#
_cell.length_a   1.000
_cell.length_b   1.000
_cell.length_c   1.000
_cell.angle_alpha   90.00
_cell.angle_beta   90.00
_cell.angle_gamma   90.00
#
_symmetry.space_group_name_H-M   'P 1'
#
loop_
_entity.id
_entity.type
_entity.pdbx_description
1 polymer ?
#
loop_
_entity_poly.entity_id
_entity_poly.type
_entity_poly.pdbx_seq_one_letter_code
_entity_poly.pdbx_strand_id
1 'polypeptide(L)'
;EGKGLDQLSQAEIVRSFAALREDLIKMAYASWWSELLDVFLPLEEVNSDVFLFSLAGLLVLEKAQEPALVSRAFELRLLKYLGYEPVLDSCARCGRGSVIVSAGFSPEEGGVICQQCYQDKPVKLLSLSGSNLQLLRELYQADLRTVHQWDLDVASEIEIGRLLFSFIEFRAEKPLKSLSFLQSLLCWE
;
A
#
# COMPACT_ATOMS: atom_id res chain seq x y z
N GLU A 1 22.91 -8.18 26.57
CA GLU A 1 22.66 -6.87 25.93
C GLU A 1 23.91 -6.00 26.15
N GLY A 2 24.72 -5.86 25.12
CA GLY A 2 25.95 -5.06 25.14
C GLY A 2 25.64 -3.62 24.69
N LYS A 3 26.37 -2.66 25.21
CA LYS A 3 26.36 -1.28 24.72
C LYS A 3 27.20 -1.19 23.44
N GLY A 4 26.69 -1.67 22.31
CA GLY A 4 27.41 -1.67 21.04
C GLY A 4 26.67 -2.39 19.94
N LEU A 5 27.32 -2.60 18.80
CA LEU A 5 26.79 -3.38 17.69
C LEU A 5 26.65 -4.85 18.09
N ASP A 6 25.51 -5.45 17.78
CA ASP A 6 25.28 -6.87 17.98
C ASP A 6 26.18 -7.69 17.03
N GLN A 7 26.72 -8.81 17.52
CA GLN A 7 27.56 -9.69 16.73
C GLN A 7 26.76 -10.89 16.26
N LEU A 8 26.55 -11.02 14.96
CA LEU A 8 25.95 -12.20 14.36
C LEU A 8 26.98 -13.34 14.34
N SER A 9 26.77 -14.40 15.15
CA SER A 9 27.67 -15.54 15.24
C SER A 9 27.30 -16.67 14.28
N GLN A 10 26.02 -16.84 13.95
CA GLN A 10 25.53 -17.86 13.03
C GLN A 10 24.21 -17.43 12.40
N ALA A 11 24.02 -17.74 11.12
CA ALA A 11 22.77 -17.56 10.41
C ALA A 11 22.51 -18.72 9.44
N GLU A 12 21.25 -19.11 9.31
CA GLU A 12 20.79 -20.10 8.36
C GLU A 12 19.70 -19.51 7.47
N ILE A 13 19.77 -19.80 6.16
CA ILE A 13 18.75 -19.34 5.21
C ILE A 13 17.57 -20.31 5.25
N VAL A 14 16.47 -19.90 5.87
CA VAL A 14 15.23 -20.68 5.87
C VAL A 14 14.53 -20.61 4.51
N ARG A 15 14.51 -19.43 3.86
CA ARG A 15 13.94 -19.22 2.53
C ARG A 15 14.64 -18.07 1.81
N SER A 16 15.04 -18.29 0.57
CA SER A 16 15.79 -17.32 -0.22
C SER A 16 14.91 -16.44 -1.14
N PHE A 17 13.63 -16.79 -1.33
CA PHE A 17 12.71 -16.11 -2.27
C PHE A 17 13.33 -15.96 -3.68
N ALA A 18 13.90 -17.03 -4.21
CA ALA A 18 14.63 -17.00 -5.49
C ALA A 18 13.75 -16.52 -6.65
N ALA A 19 12.50 -16.99 -6.72
CA ALA A 19 11.59 -16.61 -7.79
C ALA A 19 11.20 -15.11 -7.78
N LEU A 20 11.23 -14.44 -6.63
CA LEU A 20 11.06 -12.97 -6.58
C LEU A 20 12.23 -12.24 -7.26
N ARG A 21 13.45 -12.78 -7.15
CA ARG A 21 14.65 -12.15 -7.74
C ARG A 21 14.81 -12.40 -9.23
N GLU A 22 14.09 -13.37 -9.75
CA GLU A 22 14.08 -13.71 -11.19
C GLU A 22 13.04 -12.88 -11.97
N ASP A 23 12.11 -12.21 -11.26
CA ASP A 23 11.07 -11.35 -11.82
C ASP A 23 11.29 -9.91 -11.37
N LEU A 24 11.64 -9.03 -12.32
CA LEU A 24 11.98 -7.64 -12.03
C LEU A 24 10.82 -6.86 -11.39
N ILE A 25 9.59 -7.11 -11.83
CA ILE A 25 8.40 -6.44 -11.28
C ILE A 25 8.13 -6.90 -9.85
N LYS A 26 8.19 -8.21 -9.58
CA LYS A 26 8.02 -8.74 -8.23
C LYS A 26 9.13 -8.26 -7.29
N MET A 27 10.37 -8.20 -7.78
CA MET A 27 11.49 -7.66 -7.02
C MET A 27 11.28 -6.18 -6.68
N ALA A 28 10.77 -5.39 -7.62
CA ALA A 28 10.48 -3.98 -7.39
C ALA A 28 9.39 -3.79 -6.31
N TYR A 29 8.30 -4.57 -6.36
CA TYR A 29 7.27 -4.55 -5.31
C TYR A 29 7.81 -5.02 -3.96
N ALA A 30 8.62 -6.08 -3.91
CA ALA A 30 9.23 -6.53 -2.66
C ALA A 30 10.17 -5.48 -2.06
N SER A 31 10.92 -4.75 -2.89
CA SER A 31 11.77 -3.64 -2.48
C SER A 31 10.94 -2.46 -1.96
N TRP A 32 9.84 -2.15 -2.64
CA TRP A 32 8.86 -1.16 -2.21
C TRP A 32 8.30 -1.48 -0.81
N TRP A 33 7.83 -2.71 -0.58
CA TRP A 33 7.33 -3.14 0.72
C TRP A 33 8.41 -3.06 1.81
N SER A 34 9.65 -3.45 1.48
CA SER A 34 10.76 -3.37 2.43
C SER A 34 11.07 -1.92 2.84
N GLU A 35 11.01 -0.97 1.90
CA GLU A 35 11.18 0.45 2.22
C GLU A 35 10.02 0.98 3.06
N LEU A 36 8.77 0.55 2.80
CA LEU A 36 7.64 0.92 3.65
C LEU A 36 7.82 0.46 5.10
N LEU A 37 8.29 -0.77 5.30
CA LEU A 37 8.56 -1.29 6.64
C LEU A 37 9.67 -0.50 7.33
N ASP A 38 10.77 -0.18 6.63
CA ASP A 38 11.87 0.62 7.15
C ASP A 38 11.47 2.05 7.51
N VAL A 39 10.53 2.63 6.74
CA VAL A 39 10.09 4.01 6.93
C VAL A 39 9.08 4.17 8.07
N PHE A 40 8.15 3.24 8.19
CA PHE A 40 7.01 3.37 9.08
C PHE A 40 7.14 2.60 10.40
N LEU A 41 8.03 1.62 10.48
CA LEU A 41 8.24 0.90 11.74
C LEU A 41 9.33 1.59 12.57
N PRO A 42 9.09 1.81 13.87
CA PRO A 42 10.11 2.30 14.78
C PRO A 42 11.27 1.31 14.85
N LEU A 43 12.50 1.86 14.95
CA LEU A 43 13.68 1.05 15.20
C LEU A 43 13.58 0.41 16.60
N GLU A 44 14.03 -0.84 16.71
CA GLU A 44 14.11 -1.60 17.96
C GLU A 44 12.76 -2.01 18.58
N GLU A 45 11.62 -1.75 17.92
CA GLU A 45 10.33 -2.29 18.35
C GLU A 45 10.03 -3.65 17.71
N VAL A 46 9.75 -4.63 18.57
CA VAL A 46 9.34 -5.97 18.10
C VAL A 46 7.88 -5.92 17.65
N ASN A 47 7.64 -6.11 16.35
CA ASN A 47 6.30 -6.22 15.78
C ASN A 47 6.14 -7.55 15.03
N SER A 48 5.84 -8.59 15.78
CA SER A 48 5.70 -9.95 15.24
C SER A 48 4.58 -10.07 14.23
N ASP A 49 3.48 -9.32 14.40
CA ASP A 49 2.31 -9.39 13.52
C ASP A 49 2.64 -8.80 12.15
N VAL A 50 3.29 -7.64 12.11
CA VAL A 50 3.73 -7.02 10.86
C VAL A 50 4.81 -7.88 10.18
N PHE A 51 5.72 -8.48 10.94
CA PHE A 51 6.73 -9.39 10.40
C PHE A 51 6.08 -10.62 9.71
N LEU A 52 5.19 -11.30 10.42
CA LEU A 52 4.50 -12.48 9.88
C LEU A 52 3.60 -12.13 8.68
N PHE A 53 2.92 -10.99 8.76
CA PHE A 53 2.14 -10.47 7.65
C PHE A 53 3.01 -10.19 6.42
N SER A 54 4.15 -9.54 6.60
CA SER A 54 5.08 -9.21 5.52
C SER A 54 5.67 -10.47 4.88
N LEU A 55 6.05 -11.44 5.70
CA LEU A 55 6.53 -12.74 5.24
C LEU A 55 5.46 -13.48 4.42
N ALA A 56 4.22 -13.51 4.91
CA ALA A 56 3.09 -14.08 4.18
C ALA A 56 2.83 -13.34 2.86
N GLY A 57 2.92 -12.01 2.85
CA GLY A 57 2.82 -11.20 1.66
C GLY A 57 3.85 -11.57 0.60
N LEU A 58 5.13 -11.71 0.97
CA LEU A 58 6.20 -12.13 0.05
C LEU A 58 5.94 -13.52 -0.54
N LEU A 59 5.37 -14.44 0.24
CA LEU A 59 4.98 -15.77 -0.23
C LEU A 59 3.87 -15.74 -1.28
N VAL A 60 2.92 -14.81 -1.14
CA VAL A 60 1.86 -14.59 -2.11
C VAL A 60 2.41 -13.90 -3.36
N LEU A 61 3.22 -12.85 -3.18
CA LEU A 61 3.84 -12.10 -4.27
C LEU A 61 4.71 -13.00 -5.16
N GLU A 62 5.46 -13.93 -4.56
CA GLU A 62 6.31 -14.88 -5.29
C GLU A 62 5.49 -15.70 -6.31
N LYS A 63 4.24 -16.02 -6.01
CA LYS A 63 3.32 -16.81 -6.84
C LYS A 63 2.35 -15.99 -7.67
N ALA A 64 2.27 -14.67 -7.43
CA ALA A 64 1.29 -13.82 -8.07
C ALA A 64 1.49 -13.76 -9.59
N GLN A 65 0.40 -13.84 -10.34
CA GLN A 65 0.35 -13.52 -11.76
C GLN A 65 0.17 -12.01 -11.95
N GLU A 66 -0.62 -11.39 -11.07
CA GLU A 66 -0.88 -9.94 -11.02
C GLU A 66 -0.23 -9.32 -9.77
N PRO A 67 1.10 -9.01 -9.80
CA PRO A 67 1.82 -8.48 -8.64
C PRO A 67 1.27 -7.15 -8.13
N ALA A 68 0.76 -6.30 -9.04
CA ALA A 68 0.18 -5.01 -8.73
C ALA A 68 -0.99 -5.14 -7.76
N LEU A 69 -1.94 -6.01 -8.06
CA LEU A 69 -3.15 -6.21 -7.26
C LEU A 69 -2.82 -6.71 -5.85
N VAL A 70 -1.89 -7.67 -5.76
CA VAL A 70 -1.38 -8.17 -4.47
C VAL A 70 -0.71 -7.04 -3.69
N SER A 71 0.03 -6.15 -4.38
CA SER A 71 0.66 -5.01 -3.73
C SER A 71 -0.35 -4.01 -3.18
N ARG A 72 -1.41 -3.69 -3.93
CA ARG A 72 -2.48 -2.78 -3.44
C ARG A 72 -3.14 -3.32 -2.16
N ALA A 73 -3.46 -4.62 -2.13
CA ALA A 73 -4.03 -5.25 -0.94
C ALA A 73 -3.04 -5.28 0.24
N PHE A 74 -1.76 -5.54 -0.03
CA PHE A 74 -0.71 -5.51 0.98
C PHE A 74 -0.55 -4.10 1.57
N GLU A 75 -0.43 -3.07 0.73
CA GLU A 75 -0.27 -1.66 1.13
C GLU A 75 -1.42 -1.19 2.03
N LEU A 76 -2.66 -1.44 1.63
CA LEU A 76 -3.85 -1.09 2.41
C LEU A 76 -3.83 -1.76 3.79
N ARG A 77 -3.48 -3.03 3.85
CA ARG A 77 -3.43 -3.77 5.09
C ARG A 77 -2.25 -3.38 5.97
N LEU A 78 -1.09 -3.10 5.37
CA LEU A 78 0.05 -2.56 6.10
C LEU A 78 -0.29 -1.21 6.72
N LEU A 79 -0.89 -0.30 5.96
CA LEU A 79 -1.35 1.01 6.48
C LEU A 79 -2.30 0.84 7.67
N LYS A 80 -3.17 -0.17 7.66
CA LYS A 80 -4.03 -0.49 8.82
C LYS A 80 -3.22 -0.89 10.04
N TYR A 81 -2.25 -1.82 9.89
CA TYR A 81 -1.39 -2.23 11.00
C TYR A 81 -0.61 -1.07 11.60
N LEU A 82 -0.26 -0.08 10.76
CA LEU A 82 0.49 1.11 11.14
C LEU A 82 -0.40 2.26 11.68
N GLY A 83 -1.72 2.11 11.64
CA GLY A 83 -2.66 3.17 12.06
C GLY A 83 -2.83 4.32 11.07
N TYR A 84 -2.40 4.14 9.82
CA TYR A 84 -2.50 5.11 8.72
C TYR A 84 -3.57 4.74 7.69
N GLU A 85 -4.58 3.96 8.07
CA GLU A 85 -5.60 3.52 7.12
C GLU A 85 -6.35 4.68 6.46
N PRO A 86 -6.58 4.62 5.12
CA PRO A 86 -7.36 5.65 4.45
C PRO A 86 -8.84 5.54 4.79
N VAL A 87 -9.52 6.67 4.92
CA VAL A 87 -10.98 6.73 5.13
C VAL A 87 -11.68 6.55 3.79
N LEU A 88 -12.25 5.35 3.56
CA LEU A 88 -12.90 4.99 2.30
C LEU A 88 -14.43 4.92 2.39
N ASP A 89 -15.00 4.67 3.58
CA ASP A 89 -16.44 4.43 3.78
C ASP A 89 -17.26 5.68 4.09
N SER A 90 -16.56 6.77 4.42
CA SER A 90 -17.16 8.04 4.79
C SER A 90 -16.31 9.20 4.30
N CYS A 91 -16.86 10.41 4.31
CA CYS A 91 -16.07 11.59 4.04
C CYS A 91 -15.06 11.83 5.17
N ALA A 92 -13.77 11.90 4.84
CA ALA A 92 -12.70 12.11 5.81
C ALA A 92 -12.85 13.42 6.59
N ARG A 93 -13.58 14.39 6.06
CA ARG A 93 -13.77 15.72 6.67
C ARG A 93 -15.02 15.82 7.55
N CYS A 94 -16.18 15.35 7.08
CA CYS A 94 -17.45 15.50 7.81
C CYS A 94 -18.01 14.20 8.38
N GLY A 95 -17.38 13.06 8.14
CA GLY A 95 -17.81 11.76 8.65
C GLY A 95 -19.08 11.18 8.00
N ARG A 96 -19.72 11.91 7.06
CA ARG A 96 -20.93 11.43 6.40
C ARG A 96 -20.61 10.15 5.61
N GLY A 97 -21.34 9.06 5.90
CA GLY A 97 -21.13 7.73 5.34
C GLY A 97 -22.04 7.37 4.18
N SER A 98 -21.85 6.22 3.66
CA SER A 98 -22.53 5.27 2.76
C SER A 98 -23.15 5.71 1.43
N VAL A 99 -23.61 6.91 1.21
CA VAL A 99 -24.08 7.40 -0.09
C VAL A 99 -23.41 8.72 -0.41
N ILE A 100 -22.10 8.65 -0.58
CA ILE A 100 -21.36 9.85 -0.88
C ILE A 100 -21.22 9.96 -2.38
N VAL A 101 -21.73 11.06 -2.94
CA VAL A 101 -21.18 11.54 -4.20
C VAL A 101 -19.77 12.03 -3.86
N SER A 102 -18.77 11.20 -4.13
CA SER A 102 -17.37 11.52 -3.90
C SER A 102 -16.94 12.62 -4.87
N ALA A 103 -16.24 13.62 -4.36
CA ALA A 103 -15.53 14.57 -5.21
C ALA A 103 -14.16 14.01 -5.64
N GLY A 104 -13.59 13.08 -4.86
CA GLY A 104 -12.30 12.45 -5.08
C GLY A 104 -11.64 12.04 -3.77
N PHE A 105 -10.36 11.70 -3.84
CA PHE A 105 -9.54 11.32 -2.70
C PHE A 105 -8.51 12.40 -2.38
N SER A 106 -8.36 12.76 -1.12
CA SER A 106 -7.31 13.67 -0.65
C SER A 106 -6.29 12.94 0.21
N PRO A 107 -5.02 12.84 -0.22
CA PRO A 107 -3.94 12.34 0.62
C PRO A 107 -3.76 13.14 1.91
N GLU A 108 -3.91 14.47 1.83
CA GLU A 108 -3.79 15.39 2.97
C GLU A 108 -4.88 15.15 4.02
N GLU A 109 -6.13 15.05 3.61
CA GLU A 109 -7.27 14.80 4.51
C GLU A 109 -7.39 13.31 4.92
N GLY A 110 -6.61 12.45 4.28
CA GLY A 110 -6.53 11.03 4.63
C GLY A 110 -7.61 10.14 4.07
N GLY A 111 -8.35 10.56 3.04
CA GLY A 111 -9.44 9.75 2.51
C GLY A 111 -10.34 10.43 1.48
N VAL A 112 -11.49 9.82 1.28
CA VAL A 112 -12.52 10.31 0.35
C VAL A 112 -13.14 11.61 0.85
N ILE A 113 -13.32 12.59 -0.03
CA ILE A 113 -13.99 13.87 0.25
C ILE A 113 -15.32 13.92 -0.50
N CYS A 114 -16.39 14.26 0.20
CA CYS A 114 -17.69 14.44 -0.44
C CYS A 114 -17.78 15.77 -1.18
N GLN A 115 -18.68 15.83 -2.18
CA GLN A 115 -18.88 16.99 -3.02
C GLN A 115 -19.17 18.27 -2.21
N GLN A 116 -19.98 18.15 -1.15
CA GLN A 116 -20.32 19.30 -0.29
C GLN A 116 -19.08 19.86 0.41
N CYS A 117 -18.28 19.01 1.06
CA CYS A 117 -17.06 19.46 1.75
C CYS A 117 -16.02 20.04 0.79
N TYR A 118 -15.97 19.53 -0.45
CA TYR A 118 -15.10 20.08 -1.48
C TYR A 118 -15.55 21.47 -1.93
N GLN A 119 -16.86 21.68 -2.12
CA GLN A 119 -17.43 23.00 -2.47
C GLN A 119 -17.22 24.02 -1.35
N ASP A 120 -17.42 23.62 -0.10
CA ASP A 120 -17.27 24.50 1.07
C ASP A 120 -15.82 24.95 1.28
N LYS A 121 -14.87 24.02 1.09
CA LYS A 121 -13.42 24.28 1.22
C LYS A 121 -12.65 23.40 0.24
N PRO A 122 -12.27 23.90 -0.94
CA PRO A 122 -11.49 23.15 -1.90
C PRO A 122 -10.15 22.64 -1.34
N VAL A 123 -9.76 21.44 -1.75
CA VAL A 123 -8.50 20.80 -1.41
C VAL A 123 -7.99 20.05 -2.64
N LYS A 124 -6.68 19.75 -2.71
CA LYS A 124 -6.14 18.94 -3.80
C LYS A 124 -6.75 17.53 -3.74
N LEU A 125 -7.38 17.14 -4.84
CA LEU A 125 -7.99 15.81 -4.98
C LEU A 125 -7.29 15.02 -6.08
N LEU A 126 -7.20 13.73 -5.85
CA LEU A 126 -6.94 12.72 -6.88
C LEU A 126 -8.28 12.18 -7.38
N SER A 127 -8.34 11.92 -8.67
CA SER A 127 -9.50 11.24 -9.27
C SER A 127 -9.70 9.89 -8.60
N LEU A 128 -10.95 9.53 -8.35
CA LEU A 128 -11.35 8.24 -7.84
C LEU A 128 -12.74 7.92 -8.33
N SER A 129 -12.82 7.00 -9.29
CA SER A 129 -14.09 6.50 -9.82
C SER A 129 -14.87 5.73 -8.75
N GLY A 130 -16.19 5.67 -8.90
CA GLY A 130 -17.04 4.91 -7.96
C GLY A 130 -16.72 3.42 -7.94
N SER A 131 -16.38 2.84 -9.11
CA SER A 131 -15.94 1.45 -9.23
C SER A 131 -14.63 1.20 -8.49
N ASN A 132 -13.65 2.09 -8.64
CA ASN A 132 -12.35 1.95 -7.98
C ASN A 132 -12.42 2.25 -6.47
N LEU A 133 -13.32 3.13 -6.03
CA LEU A 133 -13.61 3.27 -4.60
C LEU A 133 -14.18 1.96 -4.03
N GLN A 134 -15.09 1.31 -4.74
CA GLN A 134 -15.62 0.02 -4.30
C GLN A 134 -14.55 -1.06 -4.29
N LEU A 135 -13.71 -1.13 -5.32
CA LEU A 135 -12.59 -2.06 -5.40
C LEU A 135 -11.57 -1.84 -4.26
N LEU A 136 -11.26 -0.59 -3.90
CA LEU A 136 -10.40 -0.28 -2.76
C LEU A 136 -10.99 -0.81 -1.44
N ARG A 137 -12.30 -0.70 -1.23
CA ARG A 137 -12.98 -1.26 -0.06
C ARG A 137 -12.90 -2.78 -0.02
N GLU A 138 -13.08 -3.42 -1.17
CA GLU A 138 -12.99 -4.87 -1.30
C GLU A 138 -11.55 -5.35 -1.05
N LEU A 139 -10.55 -4.70 -1.65
CA LEU A 139 -9.12 -4.99 -1.41
C LEU A 139 -8.72 -4.81 0.05
N TYR A 140 -9.26 -3.80 0.73
CA TYR A 140 -9.01 -3.56 2.15
C TYR A 140 -9.50 -4.71 3.04
N GLN A 141 -10.59 -5.37 2.65
CA GLN A 141 -11.17 -6.52 3.37
C GLN A 141 -10.62 -7.88 2.90
N ALA A 142 -10.01 -7.94 1.73
CA ALA A 142 -9.61 -9.17 1.07
C ALA A 142 -8.52 -9.92 1.84
N ASP A 143 -8.57 -11.25 1.80
CA ASP A 143 -7.43 -12.07 2.19
C ASP A 143 -6.37 -12.04 1.07
N LEU A 144 -5.14 -11.65 1.41
CA LEU A 144 -4.03 -11.61 0.43
C LEU A 144 -3.87 -12.90 -0.36
N ARG A 145 -4.18 -14.04 0.27
CA ARG A 145 -4.07 -15.36 -0.38
C ARG A 145 -5.06 -15.59 -1.51
N THR A 146 -6.13 -14.80 -1.59
CA THR A 146 -7.18 -14.90 -2.61
C THR A 146 -7.13 -13.79 -3.64
N VAL A 147 -6.49 -12.66 -3.33
CA VAL A 147 -6.43 -11.48 -4.20
C VAL A 147 -5.76 -11.76 -5.55
N HIS A 148 -4.80 -12.69 -5.58
CA HIS A 148 -4.13 -13.08 -6.83
C HIS A 148 -5.05 -13.74 -7.87
N GLN A 149 -6.29 -14.08 -7.50
CA GLN A 149 -7.32 -14.65 -8.39
C GLN A 149 -8.23 -13.57 -8.99
N TRP A 150 -8.08 -12.33 -8.57
CA TRP A 150 -8.90 -11.22 -9.06
C TRP A 150 -8.29 -10.68 -10.35
N ASP A 151 -9.14 -10.09 -11.18
CA ASP A 151 -8.75 -9.42 -12.41
C ASP A 151 -8.79 -7.90 -12.19
N LEU A 152 -7.82 -7.20 -12.75
CA LEU A 152 -7.70 -5.74 -12.64
C LEU A 152 -7.38 -5.17 -14.02
N ASP A 153 -8.27 -4.30 -14.52
CA ASP A 153 -7.98 -3.58 -15.74
C ASP A 153 -6.88 -2.52 -15.54
N VAL A 154 -6.15 -2.23 -16.59
CA VAL A 154 -4.99 -1.32 -16.56
C VAL A 154 -5.37 0.09 -16.05
N ALA A 155 -6.55 0.60 -16.41
CA ALA A 155 -6.97 1.93 -15.99
C ALA A 155 -7.22 1.98 -14.48
N SER A 156 -7.85 0.97 -13.92
CA SER A 156 -8.06 0.81 -12.47
C SER A 156 -6.74 0.61 -11.73
N GLU A 157 -5.80 -0.16 -12.29
CA GLU A 157 -4.46 -0.31 -11.71
C GLU A 157 -3.75 1.03 -11.57
N ILE A 158 -3.75 1.83 -12.64
CA ILE A 158 -3.12 3.16 -12.66
C ILE A 158 -3.80 4.09 -11.65
N GLU A 159 -5.13 4.18 -11.65
CA GLU A 159 -5.87 5.08 -10.78
C GLU A 159 -5.63 4.74 -9.30
N ILE A 160 -5.80 3.47 -8.91
CA ILE A 160 -5.61 2.99 -7.55
C ILE A 160 -4.14 3.11 -7.13
N GLY A 161 -3.22 2.75 -8.01
CA GLY A 161 -1.79 2.84 -7.73
C GLY A 161 -1.33 4.26 -7.48
N ARG A 162 -1.70 5.21 -8.35
CA ARG A 162 -1.40 6.64 -8.16
C ARG A 162 -1.96 7.19 -6.85
N LEU A 163 -3.18 6.79 -6.50
CA LEU A 163 -3.82 7.19 -5.27
C LEU A 163 -3.06 6.68 -4.05
N LEU A 164 -2.78 5.38 -3.97
CA LEU A 164 -2.09 4.77 -2.83
C LEU A 164 -0.65 5.28 -2.71
N PHE A 165 0.09 5.39 -3.80
CA PHE A 165 1.44 5.95 -3.78
C PHE A 165 1.46 7.38 -3.26
N SER A 166 0.57 8.24 -3.77
CA SER A 166 0.48 9.63 -3.30
C SER A 166 0.08 9.73 -1.83
N PHE A 167 -0.81 8.84 -1.37
CA PHE A 167 -1.22 8.77 0.03
C PHE A 167 -0.07 8.32 0.93
N ILE A 168 0.65 7.28 0.54
CA ILE A 168 1.79 6.74 1.29
C ILE A 168 2.93 7.75 1.36
N GLU A 169 3.28 8.40 0.24
CA GLU A 169 4.32 9.45 0.23
C GLU A 169 3.95 10.62 1.15
N PHE A 170 2.67 11.03 1.15
CA PHE A 170 2.21 12.08 2.05
C PHE A 170 2.39 11.68 3.52
N ARG A 171 2.09 10.41 3.88
CA ARG A 171 2.26 9.89 5.25
C ARG A 171 3.71 9.65 5.63
N ALA A 172 4.57 9.31 4.68
CA ALA A 172 5.99 9.08 4.91
C ALA A 172 6.78 10.37 5.19
N GLU A 173 6.25 11.53 4.78
CA GLU A 173 6.88 12.85 4.93
C GLU A 173 8.29 12.94 4.32
N LYS A 174 8.66 11.97 3.48
CA LYS A 174 9.96 11.90 2.80
C LYS A 174 9.85 11.17 1.46
N PRO A 175 10.75 11.45 0.50
CA PRO A 175 10.80 10.74 -0.76
C PRO A 175 11.12 9.25 -0.54
N LEU A 176 10.45 8.38 -1.31
CA LEU A 176 10.62 6.94 -1.27
C LEU A 176 11.37 6.49 -2.54
N LYS A 177 12.57 5.96 -2.38
CA LYS A 177 13.48 5.64 -3.50
C LYS A 177 12.99 4.46 -4.34
N SER A 178 12.49 3.42 -3.67
CA SER A 178 11.97 2.24 -4.35
C SER A 178 10.69 2.55 -5.14
N LEU A 179 9.91 3.56 -4.72
CA LEU A 179 8.75 4.02 -5.45
C LEU A 179 9.13 4.58 -6.82
N SER A 180 10.15 5.43 -6.89
CA SER A 180 10.62 5.97 -8.17
C SER A 180 11.07 4.88 -9.14
N PHE A 181 11.74 3.85 -8.62
CA PHE A 181 12.14 2.68 -9.40
C PHE A 181 10.92 1.89 -9.88
N LEU A 182 9.98 1.57 -8.97
CA LEU A 182 8.76 0.86 -9.31
C LEU A 182 7.93 1.60 -10.37
N GLN A 183 7.74 2.90 -10.22
CA GLN A 183 7.02 3.73 -11.20
C GLN A 183 7.68 3.72 -12.58
N SER A 184 9.01 3.71 -12.64
CA SER A 184 9.74 3.64 -13.93
C SER A 184 9.52 2.31 -14.66
N LEU A 185 9.23 1.23 -13.95
CA LEU A 185 8.93 -0.07 -14.52
C LEU A 185 7.47 -0.21 -14.97
N LEU A 186 6.54 0.44 -14.25
CA LEU A 186 5.11 0.35 -14.51
C LEU A 186 4.67 1.21 -15.72
N CYS A 187 5.55 2.08 -16.24
CA CYS A 187 5.28 2.96 -17.40
C CYS A 187 3.95 3.74 -17.28
N TRP A 188 3.64 4.23 -16.10
CA TRP A 188 2.44 5.04 -15.86
C TRP A 188 2.67 6.50 -16.29
N GLU A 189 2.70 6.74 -17.61
CA GLU A 189 2.70 8.08 -18.19
C GLU A 189 1.35 8.79 -18.09
#